data_93fd563cfa7d43590a7d108e6b8a7ab8
#
_entry.id   93fd563cfa7d43590a7d108e6b8a7ab8
#
_cell.length_a   1.000
_cell.length_b   1.000
_cell.length_c   1.000
_cell.angle_alpha   90.00
_cell.angle_beta   90.00
_cell.angle_gamma   90.00
#
_symmetry.space_group_name_H-M   'P 1'
#
loop_
_entity.id
_entity.type
_entity.pdbx_description
1 polymer ?
#
loop_
_entity_poly.entity_id
_entity_poly.type
_entity_poly.pdbx_seq_one_letter_code
_entity_poly.pdbx_strand_id
1 'polypeptide(L)'
;MDLACFAHPEIDVWERRLRFDRPLWADTLHALSRGAAYLPHLRDVFSEGGMPSSLALLPAIESGFGPRAQSASGSRGLWQFKASTARRFGLVVTRKRDDRLEPDLATRADARYLAVLHAHYDDWPLAIAAYNAGEGRVDRARRRNPGASFWQLTDDRRLPRASLDYVARFLALVRVVDGATDC
;
A
#
# COMPACT_ATOMS: atom_id res chain seq x y z
N MET A 1 -0.26 -8.65 -13.73
CA MET A 1 -0.18 -7.20 -14.08
C MET A 1 0.93 -6.58 -13.26
N ASP A 2 1.86 -5.88 -13.89
CA ASP A 2 2.94 -5.17 -13.20
C ASP A 2 2.45 -3.78 -12.76
N LEU A 3 2.59 -3.47 -11.47
CA LEU A 3 2.18 -2.17 -10.92
C LEU A 3 3.08 -1.02 -11.40
N ALA A 4 4.29 -1.30 -11.87
CA ALA A 4 5.18 -0.30 -12.47
C ALA A 4 4.63 0.27 -13.78
N CYS A 5 3.72 -0.44 -14.45
CA CYS A 5 3.13 -0.05 -15.74
C CYS A 5 2.00 0.98 -15.64
N PHE A 6 1.51 1.30 -14.45
CA PHE A 6 0.50 2.36 -14.34
C PHE A 6 1.09 3.71 -14.76
N ALA A 7 0.38 4.43 -15.62
CA ALA A 7 0.78 5.74 -16.14
C ALA A 7 -0.19 6.82 -15.65
N HIS A 8 0.34 7.87 -15.02
CA HIS A 8 -0.39 9.07 -14.64
C HIS A 8 0.61 10.19 -14.29
N PRO A 9 0.33 11.49 -14.64
CA PRO A 9 1.26 12.59 -14.37
C PRO A 9 1.71 12.71 -12.91
N GLU A 10 0.85 12.38 -11.95
CA GLU A 10 1.20 12.42 -10.53
C GLU A 10 2.19 11.32 -10.13
N ILE A 11 2.19 10.17 -10.80
CA ILE A 11 3.22 9.14 -10.60
C ILE A 11 4.58 9.70 -11.05
N ASP A 12 4.63 10.37 -12.19
CA ASP A 12 5.87 10.97 -12.73
C ASP A 12 6.38 12.10 -11.81
N VAL A 13 5.47 12.88 -11.22
CA VAL A 13 5.83 13.89 -10.20
C VAL A 13 6.48 13.23 -8.97
N TRP A 14 5.87 12.16 -8.43
CA TRP A 14 6.41 11.46 -7.28
C TRP A 14 7.71 10.71 -7.61
N GLU A 15 7.84 10.14 -8.82
CA GLU A 15 9.08 9.51 -9.26
C GLU A 15 10.24 10.50 -9.31
N ARG A 16 10.02 11.70 -9.90
CA ARG A 16 11.02 12.77 -9.87
C ARG A 16 11.40 13.19 -8.46
N ARG A 17 10.42 13.32 -7.55
CA ARG A 17 10.68 13.63 -6.14
C ARG A 17 11.52 12.54 -5.47
N LEU A 18 11.19 11.28 -5.65
CA LEU A 18 11.96 10.16 -5.10
C LEU A 18 13.40 10.13 -5.62
N ARG A 19 13.63 10.52 -6.89
CA ARG A 19 14.98 10.52 -7.50
C ARG A 19 15.82 11.74 -7.14
N PHE A 20 15.22 12.92 -6.94
CA PHE A 20 15.93 14.18 -6.86
C PHE A 20 15.76 14.95 -5.55
N ASP A 21 14.76 14.67 -4.74
CA ASP A 21 14.62 15.21 -3.39
C ASP A 21 15.49 14.39 -2.43
N ARG A 22 16.67 14.92 -2.10
CA ARG A 22 17.68 14.20 -1.31
C ARG A 22 17.17 13.74 0.07
N PRO A 23 16.49 14.57 0.88
CA PRO A 23 15.90 14.13 2.14
C PRO A 23 14.90 12.98 1.95
N LEU A 24 13.95 13.11 1.02
CA LEU A 24 12.96 12.09 0.74
C LEU A 24 13.60 10.77 0.29
N TRP A 25 14.63 10.85 -0.56
CA TRP A 25 15.37 9.68 -1.02
C TRP A 25 16.15 9.01 0.12
N ALA A 26 16.80 9.79 0.98
CA ALA A 26 17.50 9.26 2.14
C ALA A 26 16.55 8.50 3.08
N ASP A 27 15.40 9.06 3.40
CA ASP A 27 14.37 8.41 4.21
C ASP A 27 13.87 7.12 3.54
N THR A 28 13.68 7.15 2.22
CA THR A 28 13.26 5.98 1.43
C THR A 28 14.31 4.89 1.45
N LEU A 29 15.58 5.24 1.26
CA LEU A 29 16.70 4.28 1.35
C LEU A 29 16.82 3.66 2.75
N HIS A 30 16.68 4.45 3.80
CA HIS A 30 16.65 3.94 5.17
C HIS A 30 15.50 2.96 5.40
N ALA A 31 14.32 3.24 4.84
CA ALA A 31 13.19 2.33 4.89
C ALA A 31 13.49 1.03 4.14
N LEU A 32 13.97 1.10 2.90
CA LEU A 32 14.32 -0.07 2.09
C LEU A 32 15.44 -0.90 2.74
N SER A 33 16.45 -0.26 3.33
CA SER A 33 17.51 -0.95 4.07
C SER A 33 16.96 -1.76 5.25
N ARG A 34 16.01 -1.18 6.03
CA ARG A 34 15.32 -1.95 7.08
C ARG A 34 14.47 -3.08 6.48
N GLY A 35 13.87 -2.84 5.33
CA GLY A 35 13.05 -3.81 4.60
C GLY A 35 13.81 -4.96 3.99
N ALA A 36 15.13 -4.83 3.79
CA ALA A 36 15.93 -5.82 3.06
C ALA A 36 15.83 -7.24 3.64
N ALA A 37 15.72 -7.38 4.96
CA ALA A 37 15.55 -8.66 5.64
C ALA A 37 14.14 -9.27 5.46
N TYR A 38 13.13 -8.46 5.16
CA TYR A 38 11.74 -8.88 5.03
C TYR A 38 11.32 -9.08 3.58
N LEU A 39 11.77 -8.21 2.67
CA LEU A 39 11.31 -8.10 1.29
C LEU A 39 11.24 -9.42 0.52
N PRO A 40 12.25 -10.33 0.57
CA PRO A 40 12.15 -11.60 -0.14
C PRO A 40 10.91 -12.39 0.28
N HIS A 41 10.74 -12.62 1.58
CA HIS A 41 9.60 -13.35 2.13
C HIS A 41 8.26 -12.64 1.84
N LEU A 42 8.20 -11.31 1.98
CA LEU A 42 6.98 -10.55 1.65
C LEU A 42 6.58 -10.72 0.19
N ARG A 43 7.56 -10.66 -0.74
CA ARG A 43 7.33 -10.87 -2.17
C ARG A 43 6.81 -12.27 -2.47
N ASP A 44 7.38 -13.28 -1.80
CA ASP A 44 6.93 -14.67 -1.95
C ASP A 44 5.47 -14.82 -1.54
N VAL A 45 5.07 -14.27 -0.38
CA VAL A 45 3.67 -14.32 0.10
C VAL A 45 2.68 -13.71 -0.90
N PHE A 46 3.00 -12.59 -1.53
CA PHE A 46 2.13 -11.98 -2.55
C PHE A 46 2.11 -12.81 -3.83
N SER A 47 3.27 -13.27 -4.30
CA SER A 47 3.39 -14.09 -5.51
C SER A 47 2.64 -15.41 -5.38
N GLU A 48 2.75 -16.10 -4.24
CA GLU A 48 2.00 -17.32 -3.92
C GLU A 48 0.48 -17.08 -3.96
N GLY A 49 0.04 -15.88 -3.58
CA GLY A 49 -1.36 -15.43 -3.66
C GLY A 49 -1.79 -14.97 -5.06
N GLY A 50 -0.94 -15.09 -6.08
CA GLY A 50 -1.24 -14.62 -7.44
C GLY A 50 -1.33 -13.09 -7.58
N MET A 51 -0.75 -12.36 -6.64
CA MET A 51 -0.77 -10.89 -6.59
C MET A 51 0.59 -10.30 -7.03
N PRO A 52 0.62 -9.04 -7.45
CA PRO A 52 1.89 -8.35 -7.73
C PRO A 52 2.84 -8.37 -6.54
N SER A 53 4.04 -8.93 -6.71
CA SER A 53 5.06 -9.00 -5.65
C SER A 53 5.53 -7.62 -5.17
N SER A 54 5.37 -6.59 -6.00
CA SER A 54 5.66 -5.19 -5.67
C SER A 54 4.78 -4.61 -4.55
N LEU A 55 3.63 -5.24 -4.22
CA LEU A 55 2.84 -4.89 -3.04
C LEU A 55 3.64 -5.01 -1.74
N ALA A 56 4.68 -5.85 -1.71
CA ALA A 56 5.65 -5.95 -0.62
C ALA A 56 6.38 -4.63 -0.30
N LEU A 57 6.29 -3.61 -1.16
CA LEU A 57 6.85 -2.28 -0.93
C LEU A 57 5.94 -1.34 -0.14
N LEU A 58 4.65 -1.68 0.07
CA LEU A 58 3.73 -0.84 0.87
C LEU A 58 4.27 -0.49 2.27
N PRO A 59 4.92 -1.40 3.02
CA PRO A 59 5.50 -1.07 4.32
C PRO A 59 6.53 0.06 4.28
N ALA A 60 7.17 0.33 3.14
CA ALA A 60 8.11 1.45 3.00
C ALA A 60 7.42 2.79 3.23
N ILE A 61 6.17 2.94 2.76
CA ILE A 61 5.40 4.18 2.90
C ILE A 61 4.49 4.17 4.15
N GLU A 62 4.14 2.99 4.69
CA GLU A 62 3.29 2.85 5.87
C GLU A 62 4.06 3.06 7.18
N SER A 63 5.17 2.36 7.33
CA SER A 63 5.92 2.30 8.60
C SER A 63 7.42 2.51 8.43
N GLY A 64 7.90 2.70 7.18
CA GLY A 64 9.31 2.62 6.85
C GLY A 64 9.92 1.26 7.20
N PHE A 65 9.16 0.18 6.99
CA PHE A 65 9.50 -1.18 7.42
C PHE A 65 9.76 -1.33 8.92
N GLY A 66 9.07 -0.53 9.74
CA GLY A 66 9.18 -0.62 11.22
C GLY A 66 8.24 -1.68 11.78
N PRO A 67 8.70 -2.87 12.25
CA PRO A 67 7.82 -3.94 12.71
C PRO A 67 7.09 -3.58 14.01
N ARG A 68 7.58 -2.58 14.74
CA ARG A 68 6.97 -2.06 15.97
C ARG A 68 6.45 -0.63 15.84
N ALA A 69 6.33 -0.12 14.61
CA ALA A 69 5.80 1.22 14.37
C ALA A 69 4.38 1.36 14.92
N GLN A 70 4.08 2.53 15.47
CA GLN A 70 2.75 2.87 15.98
C GLN A 70 2.40 4.28 15.55
N SER A 71 1.23 4.44 14.92
CA SER A 71 0.70 5.78 14.57
C SER A 71 -0.10 6.38 15.73
N ALA A 72 -0.28 7.70 15.70
CA ALA A 72 -1.15 8.42 16.66
C ALA A 72 -2.60 7.92 16.63
N SER A 73 -3.05 7.36 15.49
CA SER A 73 -4.40 6.80 15.32
C SER A 73 -4.51 5.32 15.74
N GLY A 74 -3.45 4.73 16.34
CA GLY A 74 -3.44 3.37 16.87
C GLY A 74 -3.21 2.26 15.84
N SER A 75 -2.78 2.60 14.61
CA SER A 75 -2.29 1.59 13.66
C SER A 75 -0.93 1.07 14.10
N ARG A 76 -0.62 -0.22 13.86
CA ARG A 76 0.62 -0.85 14.32
C ARG A 76 1.27 -1.77 13.30
N GLY A 77 2.58 -1.95 13.46
CA GLY A 77 3.40 -2.91 12.75
C GLY A 77 3.81 -2.47 11.35
N LEU A 78 4.41 -3.37 10.59
CA LEU A 78 4.87 -3.12 9.21
C LEU A 78 3.77 -2.51 8.35
N TRP A 79 2.58 -3.08 8.41
CA TRP A 79 1.42 -2.83 7.56
C TRP A 79 0.47 -1.77 8.12
N GLN A 80 0.78 -1.18 9.28
CA GLN A 80 -0.05 -0.18 9.95
C GLN A 80 -1.53 -0.59 10.09
N PHE A 81 -1.76 -1.84 10.46
CA PHE A 81 -3.11 -2.33 10.67
C PHE A 81 -3.84 -1.61 11.81
N LYS A 82 -5.08 -1.20 11.57
CA LYS A 82 -6.06 -0.92 12.63
C LYS A 82 -6.46 -2.22 13.33
N ALA A 83 -6.70 -2.17 14.64
CA ALA A 83 -7.05 -3.36 15.40
C ALA A 83 -8.32 -4.09 14.89
N SER A 84 -9.32 -3.33 14.43
CA SER A 84 -10.55 -3.91 13.85
C SER A 84 -10.28 -4.64 12.55
N THR A 85 -9.52 -4.04 11.63
CA THR A 85 -9.15 -4.66 10.36
C THR A 85 -8.27 -5.89 10.60
N ALA A 86 -7.28 -5.79 11.50
CA ALA A 86 -6.41 -6.92 11.86
C ALA A 86 -7.21 -8.14 12.31
N ARG A 87 -8.18 -7.94 13.21
CA ARG A 87 -9.06 -9.05 13.69
C ARG A 87 -9.93 -9.63 12.57
N ARG A 88 -10.46 -8.78 11.68
CA ARG A 88 -11.25 -9.21 10.51
C ARG A 88 -10.45 -10.16 9.60
N PHE A 89 -9.14 -9.97 9.52
CA PHE A 89 -8.23 -10.79 8.72
C PHE A 89 -7.45 -11.83 9.54
N GLY A 90 -7.94 -12.19 10.73
CA GLY A 90 -7.50 -13.34 11.51
C GLY A 90 -6.34 -13.10 12.47
N LEU A 91 -5.93 -11.83 12.69
CA LEU A 91 -4.90 -11.50 13.67
C LEU A 91 -5.49 -11.41 15.09
N VAL A 92 -4.76 -11.93 16.06
CA VAL A 92 -5.08 -11.75 17.47
C VAL A 92 -4.58 -10.38 17.93
N VAL A 93 -5.49 -9.54 18.42
CA VAL A 93 -5.15 -8.23 18.98
C VAL A 93 -5.81 -8.09 20.34
N THR A 94 -5.03 -8.31 21.39
CA THR A 94 -5.41 -8.22 22.80
C THR A 94 -4.39 -7.40 23.58
N ARG A 95 -4.58 -7.23 24.90
CA ARG A 95 -3.58 -6.60 25.78
C ARG A 95 -2.31 -7.44 25.95
N LYS A 96 -2.41 -8.79 25.79
CA LYS A 96 -1.30 -9.72 26.02
C LYS A 96 -0.61 -10.14 24.71
N ARG A 97 -1.29 -10.04 23.58
CA ARG A 97 -0.80 -10.48 22.26
C ARG A 97 -1.31 -9.53 21.17
N ASP A 98 -0.40 -9.07 20.32
CA ASP A 98 -0.71 -8.19 19.20
C ASP A 98 0.04 -8.67 17.94
N ASP A 99 -0.66 -9.51 17.15
CA ASP A 99 -0.09 -10.15 15.95
C ASP A 99 0.23 -9.14 14.83
N ARG A 100 -0.21 -7.88 14.95
CA ARG A 100 0.18 -6.80 14.03
C ARG A 100 1.69 -6.51 14.08
N LEU A 101 2.34 -6.89 15.18
CA LEU A 101 3.77 -6.69 15.42
C LEU A 101 4.63 -7.89 14.95
N GLU A 102 3.98 -8.97 14.51
CA GLU A 102 4.64 -10.17 13.99
C GLU A 102 4.66 -10.11 12.45
N PRO A 103 5.82 -9.86 11.82
CA PRO A 103 5.91 -9.58 10.39
C PRO A 103 5.26 -10.63 9.49
N ASP A 104 5.48 -11.93 9.74
CA ASP A 104 4.90 -13.00 8.93
C ASP A 104 3.38 -13.06 9.06
N LEU A 105 2.86 -13.07 10.28
CA LEU A 105 1.41 -13.13 10.51
C LEU A 105 0.70 -11.90 9.91
N ALA A 106 1.28 -10.71 10.12
CA ALA A 106 0.75 -9.47 9.59
C ALA A 106 0.79 -9.46 8.06
N THR A 107 1.85 -9.96 7.42
CA THR A 107 1.97 -10.02 5.96
C THR A 107 0.92 -10.94 5.34
N ARG A 108 0.72 -12.14 5.91
CA ARG A 108 -0.32 -13.07 5.43
C ARG A 108 -1.74 -12.48 5.60
N ALA A 109 -1.96 -11.73 6.65
CA ALA A 109 -3.25 -11.03 6.86
C ALA A 109 -3.43 -9.89 5.86
N ASP A 110 -2.35 -9.16 5.56
CA ASP A 110 -2.36 -8.06 4.59
C ASP A 110 -2.60 -8.55 3.17
N ALA A 111 -1.94 -9.64 2.78
CA ALA A 111 -2.18 -10.28 1.49
C ALA A 111 -3.67 -10.65 1.31
N ARG A 112 -4.31 -11.24 2.35
CA ARG A 112 -5.76 -11.50 2.31
C ARG A 112 -6.59 -10.23 2.20
N TYR A 113 -6.20 -9.16 2.90
CA TYR A 113 -6.92 -7.89 2.85
C TYR A 113 -6.83 -7.25 1.46
N LEU A 114 -5.63 -7.16 0.90
CA LEU A 114 -5.42 -6.60 -0.44
C LEU A 114 -6.10 -7.44 -1.53
N ALA A 115 -6.11 -8.78 -1.39
CA ALA A 115 -6.86 -9.66 -2.30
C ALA A 115 -8.36 -9.37 -2.27
N VAL A 116 -8.95 -9.17 -1.07
CA VAL A 116 -10.38 -8.80 -0.93
C VAL A 116 -10.65 -7.44 -1.54
N LEU A 117 -9.78 -6.45 -1.32
CA LEU A 117 -9.93 -5.11 -1.91
C LEU A 117 -9.84 -5.17 -3.43
N HIS A 118 -8.85 -5.90 -3.98
CA HIS A 118 -8.72 -6.03 -5.42
C HIS A 118 -9.90 -6.77 -6.04
N ALA A 119 -10.36 -7.87 -5.44
CA ALA A 119 -11.55 -8.58 -5.90
C ALA A 119 -12.82 -7.71 -5.88
N HIS A 120 -12.91 -6.74 -4.95
CA HIS A 120 -14.06 -5.83 -4.86
C HIS A 120 -14.02 -4.70 -5.90
N TYR A 121 -12.83 -4.16 -6.19
CA TYR A 121 -12.69 -2.99 -7.07
C TYR A 121 -12.29 -3.34 -8.50
N ASP A 122 -11.67 -4.49 -8.73
CA ASP A 122 -11.03 -4.92 -9.99
C ASP A 122 -10.06 -3.87 -10.56
N ASP A 123 -9.43 -3.10 -9.66
CA ASP A 123 -8.55 -1.96 -9.98
C ASP A 123 -7.54 -1.80 -8.83
N TRP A 124 -6.26 -2.00 -9.09
CA TRP A 124 -5.22 -1.87 -8.05
C TRP A 124 -5.12 -0.46 -7.46
N PRO A 125 -5.10 0.62 -8.23
CA PRO A 125 -5.15 1.98 -7.69
C PRO A 125 -6.32 2.21 -6.73
N LEU A 126 -7.52 1.71 -7.04
CA LEU A 126 -8.69 1.79 -6.14
C LEU A 126 -8.51 0.91 -4.89
N ALA A 127 -7.98 -0.30 -5.04
CA ALA A 127 -7.70 -1.19 -3.91
C ALA A 127 -6.70 -0.55 -2.94
N ILE A 128 -5.61 0.01 -3.46
CA ILE A 128 -4.58 0.71 -2.67
C ILE A 128 -5.14 1.98 -2.02
N ALA A 129 -6.00 2.72 -2.72
CA ALA A 129 -6.70 3.88 -2.15
C ALA A 129 -7.64 3.47 -1.00
N ALA A 130 -8.36 2.35 -1.16
CA ALA A 130 -9.25 1.83 -0.13
C ALA A 130 -8.49 1.29 1.10
N TYR A 131 -7.34 0.68 0.86
CA TYR A 131 -6.42 0.26 1.91
C TYR A 131 -6.03 1.44 2.83
N ASN A 132 -5.61 2.55 2.24
CA ASN A 132 -5.18 3.74 2.98
C ASN A 132 -6.36 4.55 3.56
N ALA A 133 -7.36 4.87 2.72
CA ALA A 133 -8.43 5.82 3.08
C ALA A 133 -9.67 5.14 3.68
N GLY A 134 -9.74 3.81 3.65
CA GLY A 134 -10.87 2.98 4.05
C GLY A 134 -11.89 2.73 2.93
N GLU A 135 -12.37 1.51 2.85
CA GLU A 135 -13.34 0.99 1.85
C GLU A 135 -14.54 1.93 1.69
N GLY A 136 -15.19 2.32 2.79
CA GLY A 136 -16.40 3.12 2.75
C GLY A 136 -16.25 4.50 2.09
N ARG A 137 -15.05 5.05 2.01
CA ARG A 137 -14.78 6.31 1.30
C ARG A 137 -14.75 6.07 -0.21
N VAL A 138 -14.03 5.06 -0.65
CA VAL A 138 -13.92 4.68 -2.07
C VAL A 138 -15.28 4.21 -2.59
N ASP A 139 -16.00 3.42 -1.83
CA ASP A 139 -17.35 2.96 -2.17
C ASP A 139 -18.34 4.11 -2.39
N ARG A 140 -18.30 5.14 -1.52
CA ARG A 140 -19.15 6.31 -1.71
C ARG A 140 -18.83 7.06 -3.00
N ALA A 141 -17.55 7.18 -3.34
CA ALA A 141 -17.12 7.82 -4.59
C ALA A 141 -17.55 7.00 -5.80
N ARG A 142 -17.34 5.68 -5.79
CA ARG A 142 -17.73 4.74 -6.85
C ARG A 142 -19.26 4.70 -7.07
N ARG A 143 -20.06 4.62 -6.00
CA ARG A 143 -21.53 4.64 -6.13
C ARG A 143 -22.08 5.88 -6.83
N ARG A 144 -21.43 7.02 -6.66
CA ARG A 144 -21.82 8.27 -7.33
C ARG A 144 -21.27 8.39 -8.75
N ASN A 145 -20.29 7.56 -9.12
CA ASN A 145 -19.62 7.56 -10.42
C ASN A 145 -19.33 6.09 -10.82
N PRO A 146 -20.38 5.32 -11.21
CA PRO A 146 -20.22 3.92 -11.56
C PRO A 146 -19.23 3.74 -12.73
N GLY A 147 -18.32 2.78 -12.61
CA GLY A 147 -17.32 2.50 -13.64
C GLY A 147 -16.10 3.43 -13.69
N ALA A 148 -16.10 4.54 -12.92
CA ALA A 148 -14.95 5.45 -12.91
C ALA A 148 -13.70 4.77 -12.33
N SER A 149 -12.54 4.95 -12.97
CA SER A 149 -11.24 4.56 -12.48
C SER A 149 -10.82 5.42 -11.28
N PHE A 150 -9.79 4.97 -10.55
CA PHE A 150 -9.18 5.77 -9.48
C PHE A 150 -8.78 7.18 -9.96
N TRP A 151 -8.13 7.27 -11.12
CA TRP A 151 -7.66 8.55 -11.68
C TRP A 151 -8.79 9.49 -11.99
N GLN A 152 -9.87 9.03 -12.65
CA GLN A 152 -11.06 9.83 -12.89
C GLN A 152 -11.69 10.33 -11.59
N LEU A 153 -11.79 9.48 -10.55
CA LEU A 153 -12.34 9.90 -9.25
C LEU A 153 -11.48 10.96 -8.55
N THR A 154 -10.17 10.96 -8.76
CA THR A 154 -9.28 11.98 -8.19
C THR A 154 -9.29 13.27 -8.99
N ASP A 155 -9.29 13.21 -10.31
CA ASP A 155 -9.35 14.37 -11.20
C ASP A 155 -10.67 15.14 -11.00
N ASP A 156 -11.77 14.40 -10.84
CA ASP A 156 -13.10 14.96 -10.54
C ASP A 156 -13.27 15.37 -9.06
N ARG A 157 -12.21 15.29 -8.25
CA ARG A 157 -12.21 15.60 -6.81
C ARG A 157 -13.25 14.79 -5.99
N ARG A 158 -13.56 13.57 -6.43
CA ARG A 158 -14.45 12.63 -5.72
C ARG A 158 -13.70 11.87 -4.62
N LEU A 159 -12.39 11.77 -4.75
CA LEU A 159 -11.47 11.31 -3.72
C LEU A 159 -10.54 12.46 -3.28
N PRO A 160 -10.09 12.49 -2.02
CA PRO A 160 -9.23 13.56 -1.53
C PRO A 160 -7.83 13.50 -2.16
N ARG A 161 -7.17 14.66 -2.27
CA ARG A 161 -5.78 14.77 -2.74
C ARG A 161 -4.84 13.82 -2.00
N ALA A 162 -5.02 13.61 -0.71
CA ALA A 162 -4.22 12.69 0.09
C ALA A 162 -4.27 11.24 -0.44
N SER A 163 -5.42 10.80 -0.99
CA SER A 163 -5.53 9.46 -1.62
C SER A 163 -4.76 9.40 -2.93
N LEU A 164 -4.80 10.47 -3.74
CA LEU A 164 -4.01 10.59 -4.97
C LEU A 164 -2.51 10.54 -4.66
N ASP A 165 -2.06 11.35 -3.69
CA ASP A 165 -0.65 11.40 -3.29
C ASP A 165 -0.16 10.05 -2.76
N TYR A 166 -0.98 9.34 -1.98
CA TYR A 166 -0.63 8.03 -1.44
C TYR A 166 -0.42 6.98 -2.55
N VAL A 167 -1.41 6.85 -3.46
CA VAL A 167 -1.35 5.88 -4.55
C VAL A 167 -0.23 6.22 -5.53
N ALA A 168 -0.13 7.48 -5.94
CA ALA A 168 0.91 7.93 -6.86
C ALA A 168 2.33 7.74 -6.28
N ARG A 169 2.51 8.05 -4.98
CA ARG A 169 3.78 7.81 -4.28
C ARG A 169 4.15 6.33 -4.24
N PHE A 170 3.18 5.47 -3.95
CA PHE A 170 3.43 4.03 -3.93
C PHE A 170 3.83 3.50 -5.31
N LEU A 171 3.07 3.83 -6.36
CA LEU A 171 3.35 3.38 -7.72
C LEU A 171 4.69 3.95 -8.25
N ALA A 172 5.02 5.19 -7.89
CA ALA A 172 6.33 5.76 -8.18
C ALA A 172 7.47 5.02 -7.46
N LEU A 173 7.25 4.62 -6.19
CA LEU A 173 8.24 3.80 -5.46
C LEU A 173 8.46 2.45 -6.14
N VAL A 174 7.38 1.79 -6.60
CA VAL A 174 7.47 0.55 -7.36
C VAL A 174 8.31 0.75 -8.62
N ARG A 175 8.07 1.80 -9.42
CA ARG A 175 8.88 2.11 -10.60
C ARG A 175 10.36 2.34 -10.29
N VAL A 176 10.66 3.03 -9.19
CA VAL A 176 12.04 3.35 -8.81
C VAL A 176 12.80 2.10 -8.35
N VAL A 177 12.12 1.18 -7.65
CA VAL A 177 12.74 -0.01 -7.04
C VAL A 177 12.78 -1.19 -8.00
N ASP A 178 11.67 -1.49 -8.65
CA ASP A 178 11.53 -2.68 -9.50
C ASP A 178 11.82 -2.40 -10.99
N GLY A 179 11.67 -1.13 -11.39
CA GLY A 179 11.68 -0.78 -12.81
C GLY A 179 10.40 -1.20 -13.52
N ALA A 180 10.13 -0.62 -14.69
CA ALA A 180 9.07 -1.08 -15.59
C ALA A 180 9.72 -1.97 -16.63
N THR A 181 9.58 -3.29 -16.49
CA THR A 181 10.28 -4.24 -17.35
C THR A 181 9.50 -4.68 -18.59
N ASP A 182 8.17 -4.74 -18.53
CA ASP A 182 7.34 -5.27 -19.63
C ASP A 182 5.97 -4.55 -19.70
N CYS A 183 5.96 -3.23 -19.87
CA CYS A 183 4.75 -2.47 -20.12
C CYS A 183 4.37 -2.46 -21.60
#